data_99e3402d5cb48aa6dba38788edd4bff0
#
_entry.id   99e3402d5cb48aa6dba38788edd4bff0
#
_cell.length_a   1.000
_cell.length_b   1.000
_cell.length_c   1.000
_cell.angle_alpha   90.00
_cell.angle_beta   90.00
_cell.angle_gamma   90.00
#
_symmetry.space_group_name_H-M   'P 1'
#
loop_
_entity.id
_entity.type
_entity.pdbx_description
1 polymer ?
#
loop_
_entity_poly.entity_id
_entity_poly.type
_entity_poly.pdbx_seq_one_letter_code
_entity_poly.pdbx_strand_id
1 'polypeptide(L)'
;MTTVQKEVWFITGSQHLYGPRVLEEVANNSQALAAGLNESIQPVNVVYKDTVKTPSEIHQVCQAANSAPNCIGVILWMHTFSPAKMWIAGLNELKKPWLHLHTQFNAGLPWSSIDMNYMNTHQSAHGDREFGFIGTRMRKERKVVVGHWQDPKTVKQTDGWCRAALGWAESQSM
;
A
#
# COMPACT_ATOMS: atom_id res chain seq x y z
N MET A 1 8.58 -7.59 -30.07
CA MET A 1 7.47 -7.56 -29.09
C MET A 1 7.94 -6.72 -27.91
N THR A 2 7.32 -5.59 -27.67
CA THR A 2 7.66 -4.74 -26.51
C THR A 2 7.15 -5.48 -25.27
N THR A 3 8.04 -5.98 -24.45
CA THR A 3 7.66 -6.64 -23.18
C THR A 3 7.01 -5.57 -22.30
N VAL A 4 5.72 -5.72 -22.00
CA VAL A 4 5.01 -4.81 -21.10
C VAL A 4 5.65 -4.95 -19.72
N GLN A 5 6.21 -3.86 -19.21
CA GLN A 5 6.87 -3.87 -17.91
C GLN A 5 5.86 -4.15 -16.81
N LYS A 6 6.16 -5.11 -15.95
CA LYS A 6 5.29 -5.51 -14.85
C LYS A 6 5.34 -4.50 -13.71
N GLU A 7 4.19 -4.23 -13.12
CA GLU A 7 4.00 -3.25 -12.06
C GLU A 7 3.42 -3.89 -10.80
N VAL A 8 3.90 -3.44 -9.67
CA VAL A 8 3.22 -3.57 -8.38
C VAL A 8 2.63 -2.22 -8.03
N TRP A 9 1.32 -2.17 -7.81
CA TRP A 9 0.63 -0.93 -7.51
C TRP A 9 0.71 -0.59 -6.02
N PHE A 10 1.15 0.61 -5.71
CA PHE A 10 1.18 1.15 -4.36
C PHE A 10 -0.07 2.01 -4.12
N ILE A 11 -0.88 1.63 -3.14
CA ILE A 11 -2.16 2.26 -2.84
C ILE A 11 -2.18 2.63 -1.35
N THR A 12 -2.51 3.88 -1.05
CA THR A 12 -2.56 4.38 0.32
C THR A 12 -4.00 4.59 0.76
N GLY A 13 -4.33 4.15 1.97
CA GLY A 13 -5.62 4.43 2.59
C GLY A 13 -5.60 5.72 3.40
N SER A 14 -6.67 6.52 3.28
CA SER A 14 -6.96 7.71 4.08
C SER A 14 -8.47 7.92 4.18
N GLN A 15 -8.91 9.12 4.56
CA GLN A 15 -10.31 9.52 4.55
C GLN A 15 -10.49 11.05 4.43
N HIS A 16 -11.62 11.47 3.91
CA HIS A 16 -11.92 12.91 3.68
C HIS A 16 -11.92 13.75 4.97
N LEU A 17 -12.11 13.14 6.13
CA LEU A 17 -12.13 13.82 7.43
C LEU A 17 -10.89 14.69 7.68
N TYR A 18 -9.74 14.29 7.14
CA TYR A 18 -8.47 15.00 7.37
C TYR A 18 -8.34 16.32 6.59
N GLY A 19 -9.22 16.55 5.62
CA GLY A 19 -9.21 17.77 4.80
C GLY A 19 -8.12 17.80 3.72
N PRO A 20 -8.20 18.75 2.79
CA PRO A 20 -7.39 18.76 1.58
C PRO A 20 -5.88 18.88 1.85
N ARG A 21 -5.47 19.70 2.81
CA ARG A 21 -4.05 19.89 3.14
C ARG A 21 -3.38 18.60 3.61
N VAL A 22 -4.02 17.86 4.53
CA VAL A 22 -3.48 16.58 5.03
C VAL A 22 -3.51 15.53 3.95
N LEU A 23 -4.54 15.50 3.13
CA LEU A 23 -4.64 14.54 2.01
C LEU A 23 -3.56 14.77 0.95
N GLU A 24 -3.19 16.03 0.69
CA GLU A 24 -2.07 16.37 -0.18
C GLU A 24 -0.73 15.90 0.42
N GLU A 25 -0.50 16.13 1.71
CA GLU A 25 0.69 15.60 2.41
C GLU A 25 0.75 14.08 2.35
N VAL A 26 -0.37 13.39 2.59
CA VAL A 26 -0.46 11.93 2.49
C VAL A 26 -0.11 11.44 1.07
N ALA A 27 -0.61 12.12 0.04
CA ALA A 27 -0.30 11.78 -1.34
C ALA A 27 1.18 11.97 -1.67
N ASN A 28 1.78 13.09 -1.25
CA ASN A 28 3.20 13.38 -1.45
C ASN A 28 4.10 12.35 -0.74
N ASN A 29 3.79 12.02 0.51
CA ASN A 29 4.52 11.00 1.27
C ASN A 29 4.37 9.61 0.63
N SER A 30 3.20 9.29 0.11
CA SER A 30 2.94 8.02 -0.58
C SER A 30 3.72 7.89 -1.88
N GLN A 31 3.80 8.98 -2.65
CA GLN A 31 4.62 9.03 -3.87
C GLN A 31 6.10 8.87 -3.56
N ALA A 32 6.59 9.57 -2.54
CA ALA A 32 8.00 9.47 -2.10
C ALA A 32 8.34 8.05 -1.63
N LEU A 33 7.45 7.42 -0.87
CA LEU A 33 7.64 6.05 -0.39
C LEU A 33 7.64 5.05 -1.56
N ALA A 34 6.66 5.15 -2.47
CA ALA A 34 6.60 4.29 -3.65
C ALA A 34 7.84 4.45 -4.55
N ALA A 35 8.31 5.69 -4.76
CA ALA A 35 9.52 5.97 -5.51
C ALA A 35 10.77 5.34 -4.85
N GLY A 36 10.93 5.51 -3.54
CA GLY A 36 12.06 4.92 -2.79
C GLY A 36 12.07 3.39 -2.81
N LEU A 37 10.88 2.76 -2.73
CA LEU A 37 10.78 1.31 -2.94
C LEU A 37 11.13 0.92 -4.39
N ASN A 38 10.67 1.69 -5.37
CA ASN A 38 10.94 1.43 -6.79
C ASN A 38 12.43 1.48 -7.13
N GLU A 39 13.20 2.35 -6.48
CA GLU A 39 14.66 2.42 -6.65
C GLU A 39 15.37 1.15 -6.13
N SER A 40 14.78 0.50 -5.14
CA SER A 40 15.40 -0.62 -4.42
C SER A 40 14.90 -2.00 -4.88
N ILE A 41 13.78 -2.07 -5.61
CA ILE A 41 13.11 -3.31 -6.00
C ILE A 41 13.27 -3.55 -7.49
N GLN A 42 13.69 -4.77 -7.85
CA GLN A 42 13.86 -5.21 -9.23
C GLN A 42 13.37 -6.66 -9.38
N PRO A 43 12.86 -7.10 -10.55
CA PRO A 43 12.77 -6.40 -11.85
C PRO A 43 11.41 -5.74 -12.12
N VAL A 44 10.56 -5.55 -11.11
CA VAL A 44 9.23 -4.96 -11.26
C VAL A 44 9.24 -3.48 -10.89
N ASN A 45 8.31 -2.69 -11.44
CA ASN A 45 8.13 -1.31 -11.03
C ASN A 45 7.12 -1.21 -9.90
N VAL A 46 7.46 -0.47 -8.85
CA VAL A 46 6.51 -0.04 -7.82
C VAL A 46 5.94 1.31 -8.22
N VAL A 47 4.63 1.36 -8.49
CA VAL A 47 3.96 2.54 -9.03
C VAL A 47 2.86 3.01 -8.08
N TYR A 48 3.00 4.23 -7.57
CA TYR A 48 1.92 4.86 -6.82
C TYR A 48 0.70 5.07 -7.72
N LYS A 49 -0.47 4.64 -7.26
CA LYS A 49 -1.73 4.76 -8.02
C LYS A 49 -2.67 5.78 -7.43
N ASP A 50 -2.95 5.71 -6.13
CA ASP A 50 -3.88 6.65 -5.50
C ASP A 50 -3.78 6.64 -3.96
N THR A 51 -4.31 7.71 -3.37
CA THR A 51 -4.72 7.77 -1.97
C THR A 51 -6.24 7.66 -1.91
N VAL A 52 -6.74 6.47 -1.58
CA VAL A 52 -8.17 6.14 -1.56
C VAL A 52 -8.82 6.54 -0.23
N LYS A 53 -10.01 7.12 -0.30
CA LYS A 53 -10.68 7.80 0.83
C LYS A 53 -12.10 7.30 1.08
N THR A 54 -12.65 6.52 0.14
CA THR A 54 -14.03 6.02 0.20
C THR A 54 -14.11 4.55 -0.19
N PRO A 55 -15.17 3.81 0.24
CA PRO A 55 -15.38 2.44 -0.20
C PRO A 55 -15.46 2.29 -1.74
N SER A 56 -16.03 3.29 -2.43
CA SER A 56 -16.14 3.29 -3.89
C SER A 56 -14.77 3.41 -4.57
N GLU A 57 -13.92 4.35 -4.12
CA GLU A 57 -12.55 4.50 -4.65
C GLU A 57 -11.74 3.23 -4.44
N ILE A 58 -11.84 2.62 -3.24
CA ILE A 58 -11.15 1.36 -2.92
C ILE A 58 -11.62 0.23 -3.84
N HIS A 59 -12.92 0.10 -4.03
CA HIS A 59 -13.49 -0.92 -4.91
C HIS A 59 -13.04 -0.72 -6.36
N GLN A 60 -13.07 0.52 -6.86
CA GLN A 60 -12.65 0.87 -8.22
C GLN A 60 -11.18 0.57 -8.48
N VAL A 61 -10.28 0.92 -7.54
CA VAL A 61 -8.84 0.65 -7.71
C VAL A 61 -8.54 -0.85 -7.65
N CYS A 62 -9.26 -1.63 -6.84
CA CYS A 62 -9.13 -3.09 -6.81
C CYS A 62 -9.61 -3.72 -8.12
N GLN A 63 -10.72 -3.27 -8.69
CA GLN A 63 -11.19 -3.72 -10.01
C GLN A 63 -10.22 -3.33 -11.13
N ALA A 64 -9.69 -2.10 -11.09
CA ALA A 64 -8.68 -1.65 -12.04
C ALA A 64 -7.40 -2.51 -11.96
N ALA A 65 -6.94 -2.86 -10.76
CA ALA A 65 -5.80 -3.75 -10.56
C ALA A 65 -6.05 -5.15 -11.16
N ASN A 66 -7.25 -5.70 -10.97
CA ASN A 66 -7.63 -6.99 -11.57
C ASN A 66 -7.57 -6.95 -13.10
N SER A 67 -8.04 -5.85 -13.69
CA SER A 67 -8.18 -5.69 -15.15
C SER A 67 -6.87 -5.29 -15.84
N ALA A 68 -5.90 -4.74 -15.11
CA ALA A 68 -4.65 -4.27 -15.68
C ALA A 68 -3.68 -5.44 -15.94
N PRO A 69 -3.30 -5.70 -17.20
CA PRO A 69 -2.44 -6.84 -17.55
C PRO A 69 -0.99 -6.68 -17.08
N ASN A 70 -0.57 -5.45 -16.80
CA ASN A 70 0.74 -5.14 -16.25
C ASN A 70 0.78 -5.16 -14.72
N CYS A 71 -0.36 -5.04 -14.03
CA CYS A 71 -0.44 -5.13 -12.58
C CYS A 71 -0.32 -6.59 -12.14
N ILE A 72 0.72 -6.92 -11.38
CA ILE A 72 0.98 -8.28 -10.86
C ILE A 72 0.66 -8.42 -9.38
N GLY A 73 0.44 -7.33 -8.68
CA GLY A 73 0.11 -7.32 -7.26
C GLY A 73 -0.07 -5.90 -6.73
N VAL A 74 -0.53 -5.78 -5.49
CA VAL A 74 -0.72 -4.47 -4.85
C VAL A 74 -0.06 -4.42 -3.48
N ILE A 75 0.55 -3.27 -3.15
CA ILE A 75 1.03 -2.92 -1.82
C ILE A 75 0.03 -1.94 -1.21
N LEU A 76 -0.47 -2.25 -0.03
CA LEU A 76 -1.45 -1.42 0.69
C LEU A 76 -0.82 -0.86 1.96
N TRP A 77 -0.97 0.44 2.18
CA TRP A 77 -0.43 1.18 3.32
C TRP A 77 -1.47 2.15 3.88
N MET A 78 -1.57 2.21 5.21
CA MET A 78 -2.44 3.14 5.92
C MET A 78 -1.61 4.25 6.56
N HIS A 79 -1.37 5.35 5.83
CA HIS A 79 -0.57 6.47 6.34
C HIS A 79 -1.29 7.20 7.47
N THR A 80 -2.56 7.53 7.25
CA THR A 80 -3.50 8.01 8.27
C THR A 80 -4.43 6.88 8.68
N PHE A 81 -5.36 7.15 9.58
CA PHE A 81 -6.44 6.21 9.83
C PHE A 81 -7.38 6.16 8.62
N SER A 82 -7.43 4.99 7.99
CA SER A 82 -8.41 4.65 6.96
C SER A 82 -9.34 3.58 7.53
N PRO A 83 -10.64 3.87 7.73
CA PRO A 83 -11.55 2.92 8.36
C PRO A 83 -11.53 1.56 7.66
N ALA A 84 -11.11 0.51 8.35
CA ALA A 84 -10.85 -0.79 7.74
C ALA A 84 -12.08 -1.41 7.08
N LYS A 85 -13.28 -1.10 7.58
CA LYS A 85 -14.55 -1.55 6.98
C LYS A 85 -14.74 -1.07 5.54
N MET A 86 -14.16 0.06 5.16
CA MET A 86 -14.24 0.57 3.78
C MET A 86 -13.54 -0.36 2.78
N TRP A 87 -12.58 -1.16 3.23
CA TRP A 87 -11.78 -2.05 2.41
C TRP A 87 -12.44 -3.38 2.09
N ILE A 88 -13.50 -3.77 2.82
CA ILE A 88 -14.10 -5.11 2.73
C ILE A 88 -14.54 -5.44 1.30
N ALA A 89 -15.30 -4.54 0.66
CA ALA A 89 -15.79 -4.79 -0.70
C ALA A 89 -14.64 -4.88 -1.72
N GLY A 90 -13.69 -3.95 -1.68
CA GLY A 90 -12.54 -3.96 -2.59
C GLY A 90 -11.65 -5.19 -2.40
N LEU A 91 -11.33 -5.54 -1.15
CA LEU A 91 -10.52 -6.73 -0.87
C LEU A 91 -11.24 -8.03 -1.28
N ASN A 92 -12.56 -8.10 -1.21
CA ASN A 92 -13.31 -9.25 -1.71
C ASN A 92 -13.17 -9.43 -3.22
N GLU A 93 -13.20 -8.33 -3.96
CA GLU A 93 -13.04 -8.32 -5.41
C GLU A 93 -11.59 -8.53 -5.86
N LEU A 94 -10.61 -8.16 -5.04
CA LEU A 94 -9.20 -8.23 -5.41
C LEU A 94 -8.76 -9.68 -5.64
N LYS A 95 -8.31 -9.95 -6.86
CA LYS A 95 -7.80 -11.27 -7.33
C LYS A 95 -6.29 -11.32 -7.42
N LYS A 96 -5.62 -10.18 -7.31
CA LYS A 96 -4.15 -10.08 -7.34
C LYS A 96 -3.57 -10.36 -5.96
N PRO A 97 -2.36 -10.91 -5.88
CA PRO A 97 -1.61 -10.98 -4.63
C PRO A 97 -1.49 -9.60 -4.01
N TRP A 98 -1.50 -9.51 -2.68
CA TRP A 98 -1.32 -8.24 -2.01
C TRP A 98 -0.42 -8.33 -0.78
N LEU A 99 0.26 -7.22 -0.53
CA LEU A 99 1.14 -7.02 0.61
C LEU A 99 0.57 -5.88 1.45
N HIS A 100 0.45 -6.10 2.75
CA HIS A 100 0.19 -5.05 3.73
C HIS A 100 1.53 -4.55 4.26
N LEU A 101 1.91 -3.34 3.88
CA LEU A 101 3.11 -2.67 4.38
C LEU A 101 2.74 -1.85 5.62
N HIS A 102 3.13 -2.35 6.79
CA HIS A 102 2.93 -1.65 8.05
C HIS A 102 4.19 -0.84 8.38
N THR A 103 4.20 0.41 7.98
CA THR A 103 5.34 1.32 8.11
C THR A 103 4.91 2.72 8.53
N GLN A 104 5.84 3.51 9.06
CA GLN A 104 5.71 4.95 9.25
C GLN A 104 6.52 5.68 8.19
N PHE A 105 6.06 6.85 7.74
CA PHE A 105 6.81 7.65 6.79
C PHE A 105 8.13 8.16 7.38
N ASN A 106 8.07 8.69 8.61
CA ASN A 106 9.24 9.19 9.33
C ASN A 106 9.90 8.10 10.18
N ALA A 107 11.23 8.05 10.17
CA ALA A 107 12.00 7.11 10.96
C ALA A 107 11.97 7.39 12.47
N GLY A 108 11.74 8.65 12.87
CA GLY A 108 11.70 9.09 14.26
C GLY A 108 10.53 10.01 14.55
N LEU A 109 10.22 10.20 15.83
CA LEU A 109 9.20 11.12 16.30
C LEU A 109 9.82 12.48 16.62
N PRO A 110 9.23 13.59 16.12
CA PRO A 110 9.72 14.95 16.41
C PRO A 110 9.26 15.42 17.79
N TRP A 111 9.82 14.85 18.85
CA TRP A 111 9.40 15.05 20.25
C TRP A 111 9.25 16.50 20.67
N SER A 112 10.10 17.40 20.12
CA SER A 112 10.08 18.81 20.45
C SER A 112 8.97 19.64 19.76
N SER A 113 8.35 19.09 18.71
CA SER A 113 7.37 19.80 17.86
C SER A 113 6.14 18.97 17.53
N ILE A 114 5.99 17.80 18.15
CA ILE A 114 4.84 16.93 17.93
C ILE A 114 3.55 17.60 18.42
N ASP A 115 2.55 17.68 17.56
CA ASP A 115 1.23 18.22 17.85
C ASP A 115 0.11 17.30 17.36
N MET A 116 -1.14 17.72 17.55
CA MET A 116 -2.29 16.93 17.10
C MET A 116 -2.38 16.78 15.58
N ASN A 117 -1.87 17.76 14.81
CA ASN A 117 -1.85 17.65 13.35
C ASN A 117 -0.87 16.57 12.92
N TYR A 118 0.32 16.55 13.51
CA TYR A 118 1.28 15.48 13.29
C TYR A 118 0.70 14.12 13.66
N MET A 119 0.06 14.02 14.84
CA MET A 119 -0.58 12.78 15.29
C MET A 119 -1.67 12.31 14.33
N ASN A 120 -2.48 13.23 13.81
CA ASN A 120 -3.54 12.90 12.86
C ASN A 120 -3.01 12.43 11.50
N THR A 121 -1.91 13.01 11.04
CA THR A 121 -1.28 12.61 9.76
C THR A 121 -0.57 11.26 9.88
N HIS A 122 0.11 11.00 11.00
CA HIS A 122 0.99 9.85 11.19
C HIS A 122 0.34 8.76 12.06
N GLN A 123 -0.76 8.20 11.59
CA GLN A 123 -1.53 7.17 12.31
C GLN A 123 -1.37 5.74 11.75
N SER A 124 -0.27 5.43 11.07
CA SER A 124 -0.05 4.09 10.53
C SER A 124 -0.16 3.00 11.60
N ALA A 125 0.39 3.24 12.80
CA ALA A 125 0.32 2.26 13.89
C ALA A 125 -1.12 1.88 14.27
N HIS A 126 -2.06 2.83 14.18
CA HIS A 126 -3.49 2.61 14.40
C HIS A 126 -4.17 2.05 13.15
N GLY A 127 -4.02 2.74 12.01
CA GLY A 127 -4.69 2.38 10.75
C GLY A 127 -4.28 0.99 10.25
N ASP A 128 -3.00 0.68 10.28
CA ASP A 128 -2.48 -0.61 9.85
C ASP A 128 -2.90 -1.76 10.79
N ARG A 129 -3.06 -1.51 12.08
CA ARG A 129 -3.59 -2.53 13.00
C ARG A 129 -5.03 -2.92 12.65
N GLU A 130 -5.90 -1.93 12.49
CA GLU A 130 -7.30 -2.16 12.15
C GLU A 130 -7.43 -2.80 10.77
N PHE A 131 -6.67 -2.29 9.79
CA PHE A 131 -6.63 -2.86 8.45
C PHE A 131 -6.11 -4.30 8.45
N GLY A 132 -5.04 -4.57 9.19
CA GLY A 132 -4.51 -5.92 9.35
C GLY A 132 -5.53 -6.88 9.99
N PHE A 133 -6.28 -6.41 11.00
CA PHE A 133 -7.34 -7.19 11.62
C PHE A 133 -8.46 -7.55 10.63
N ILE A 134 -8.91 -6.61 9.80
CA ILE A 134 -9.93 -6.88 8.77
C ILE A 134 -9.44 -7.93 7.77
N GLY A 135 -8.21 -7.83 7.30
CA GLY A 135 -7.63 -8.84 6.39
C GLY A 135 -7.63 -10.24 6.99
N THR A 136 -7.31 -10.36 8.28
CA THR A 136 -7.35 -11.62 9.02
C THR A 136 -8.79 -12.13 9.20
N ARG A 137 -9.71 -11.25 9.59
CA ARG A 137 -11.13 -11.60 9.79
C ARG A 137 -11.80 -12.06 8.50
N MET A 138 -11.43 -11.49 7.36
CA MET A 138 -11.90 -11.90 6.03
C MET A 138 -11.23 -13.18 5.52
N ARG A 139 -10.24 -13.73 6.23
CA ARG A 139 -9.42 -14.87 5.81
C ARG A 139 -8.77 -14.65 4.44
N LYS A 140 -8.38 -13.39 4.15
CA LYS A 140 -7.66 -13.03 2.93
C LYS A 140 -6.16 -13.27 3.13
N GLU A 141 -5.61 -14.16 2.32
CA GLU A 141 -4.16 -14.39 2.30
C GLU A 141 -3.43 -13.14 1.85
N ARG A 142 -2.36 -12.80 2.55
CA ARG A 142 -1.51 -11.65 2.26
C ARG A 142 -0.13 -11.82 2.85
N LYS A 143 0.83 -11.10 2.31
CA LYS A 143 2.08 -10.84 2.99
C LYS A 143 1.92 -9.64 3.91
N VAL A 144 2.40 -9.72 5.12
CA VAL A 144 2.55 -8.56 6.03
C VAL A 144 4.04 -8.30 6.20
N VAL A 145 4.45 -7.06 5.96
CA VAL A 145 5.81 -6.57 6.19
C VAL A 145 5.72 -5.42 7.17
N VAL A 146 6.46 -5.52 8.28
CA VAL A 146 6.48 -4.53 9.36
C VAL A 146 7.89 -3.98 9.52
N GLY A 147 8.02 -2.66 9.51
CA GLY A 147 9.28 -1.95 9.70
C GLY A 147 9.32 -0.65 8.93
N HIS A 148 10.34 0.18 9.19
CA HIS A 148 10.51 1.41 8.43
C HIS A 148 10.82 1.09 6.95
N TRP A 149 10.17 1.80 6.03
CA TRP A 149 10.24 1.51 4.59
C TRP A 149 11.65 1.63 3.97
N GLN A 150 12.55 2.37 4.61
CA GLN A 150 13.96 2.46 4.22
C GLN A 150 14.87 1.47 4.94
N ASP A 151 14.35 0.70 5.91
CA ASP A 151 15.14 -0.34 6.59
C ASP A 151 15.48 -1.46 5.58
N PRO A 152 16.76 -1.84 5.46
CA PRO A 152 17.21 -2.88 4.53
C PRO A 152 16.45 -4.21 4.69
N LYS A 153 16.03 -4.57 5.90
CA LYS A 153 15.26 -5.78 6.16
C LYS A 153 13.85 -5.66 5.58
N THR A 154 13.21 -4.51 5.76
CA THR A 154 11.87 -4.21 5.22
C THR A 154 11.90 -4.19 3.69
N VAL A 155 12.88 -3.51 3.11
CA VAL A 155 13.09 -3.49 1.65
C VAL A 155 13.31 -4.89 1.11
N LYS A 156 14.18 -5.70 1.72
CA LYS A 156 14.45 -7.09 1.29
C LYS A 156 13.18 -7.98 1.35
N GLN A 157 12.34 -7.82 2.38
CA GLN A 157 11.11 -8.59 2.48
C GLN A 157 10.08 -8.17 1.41
N THR A 158 10.00 -6.87 1.12
CA THR A 158 9.13 -6.32 0.08
C THR A 158 9.59 -6.76 -1.31
N ASP A 159 10.89 -6.71 -1.61
CA ASP A 159 11.50 -7.21 -2.85
C ASP A 159 11.21 -8.70 -3.05
N GLY A 160 11.43 -9.50 -2.02
CA GLY A 160 11.13 -10.94 -2.06
C GLY A 160 9.68 -11.24 -2.41
N TRP A 161 8.74 -10.46 -1.85
CA TRP A 161 7.33 -10.59 -2.19
C TRP A 161 7.04 -10.12 -3.64
N CYS A 162 7.64 -9.04 -4.10
CA CYS A 162 7.47 -8.57 -5.49
C CYS A 162 7.95 -9.64 -6.50
N ARG A 163 9.05 -10.31 -6.22
CA ARG A 163 9.54 -11.45 -7.04
C ARG A 163 8.56 -12.63 -7.02
N ALA A 164 7.98 -12.94 -5.86
CA ALA A 164 6.96 -13.99 -5.77
C ALA A 164 5.70 -13.63 -6.55
N ALA A 165 5.26 -12.36 -6.49
CA ALA A 165 4.12 -11.87 -7.29
C ALA A 165 4.41 -11.94 -8.80
N LEU A 166 5.64 -11.68 -9.23
CA LEU A 166 6.05 -11.84 -10.62
C LEU A 166 5.95 -13.32 -11.05
N GLY A 167 6.54 -14.23 -10.27
CA GLY A 167 6.45 -15.68 -10.56
C GLY A 167 5.02 -16.18 -10.60
N TRP A 168 4.16 -15.70 -9.69
CA TRP A 168 2.73 -16.02 -9.73
C TRP A 168 2.08 -15.53 -11.03
N ALA A 169 2.33 -14.29 -11.43
CA ALA A 169 1.76 -13.72 -12.65
C ALA A 169 2.21 -14.47 -13.92
N GLU A 170 3.47 -14.87 -13.98
CA GLU A 170 4.01 -15.67 -15.08
C GLU A 170 3.35 -17.05 -15.14
N SER A 171 3.15 -17.69 -13.99
CA SER A 171 2.48 -19.00 -13.93
C SER A 171 1.02 -18.97 -14.41
N GLN A 172 0.34 -17.82 -14.29
CA GLN A 172 -1.04 -17.66 -14.78
C GLN A 172 -1.11 -17.43 -16.31
N SER A 173 0.01 -17.12 -16.96
CA SER A 173 0.11 -16.85 -18.40
C SER A 173 0.55 -18.07 -19.23
N MET A 174 0.89 -19.15 -18.56
CA MET A 174 1.26 -20.43 -19.18
C MET A 174 0.03 -21.29 -19.47
#